data_7c99abccfa4888a0d7dc86eac83103dd
#
_entry.id   7c99abccfa4888a0d7dc86eac83103dd
#
_cell.length_a   1.000
_cell.length_b   1.000
_cell.length_c   1.000
_cell.angle_alpha   90.00
_cell.angle_beta   90.00
_cell.angle_gamma   90.00
#
_symmetry.space_group_name_H-M   'P 1'
#
loop_
_entity.id
_entity.type
_entity.pdbx_description
1 polymer ?
#
loop_
_entity_poly.entity_id
_entity_poly.type
_entity_poly.pdbx_seq_one_letter_code
_entity_poly.pdbx_strand_id
1 'polypeptide(L)'
;MLFTRIGSTYSPISGVEVNIHTPEDVVNKILEFSDGTKFAIAAPLQIAEGRTLEKQLTAEIQQGYSRILYKNEFIRISDFINDKENCLSAKPDEIFILIDRLSVGRTKDVLARITDSTETAFYEGDGMCRLMFFPSNISYDFSTKFEADGIAFEKPSDNLFSFNSPLGACPECEGFGKVMGIDEKLVI
;
A
#
# COMPACT_ATOMS: atom_id res chain seq x y z
N MET A 1 6.26 -24.66 11.38
CA MET A 1 5.66 -25.15 10.11
C MET A 1 4.16 -24.99 10.02
N LEU A 2 3.35 -25.24 11.04
CA LEU A 2 1.89 -24.99 10.97
C LEU A 2 1.57 -23.51 10.80
N PHE A 3 2.20 -22.64 11.61
CA PHE A 3 2.00 -21.19 11.57
C PHE A 3 2.41 -20.53 10.24
N THR A 4 3.34 -21.11 9.50
CA THR A 4 3.74 -20.65 8.17
C THR A 4 2.60 -20.70 7.16
N ARG A 5 1.68 -21.65 7.33
CA ARG A 5 0.59 -21.92 6.37
C ARG A 5 -0.76 -21.38 6.79
N ILE A 6 -1.02 -21.27 8.09
CA ILE A 6 -2.31 -20.88 8.64
C ILE A 6 -2.23 -19.71 9.62
N GLY A 7 -1.01 -19.22 9.92
CA GLY A 7 -0.82 -18.07 10.81
C GLY A 7 -1.07 -16.76 10.07
N SER A 8 -1.70 -15.82 10.77
CA SER A 8 -1.81 -14.43 10.33
C SER A 8 -0.76 -13.58 11.04
N THR A 9 -0.19 -12.62 10.33
CA THR A 9 0.74 -11.64 10.89
C THR A 9 -0.04 -10.40 11.30
N TYR A 10 0.19 -9.91 12.51
CA TYR A 10 -0.46 -8.70 13.02
C TYR A 10 0.60 -7.66 13.36
N SER A 11 0.29 -6.39 13.08
CA SER A 11 1.15 -5.29 13.51
C SER A 11 1.19 -5.21 15.04
N PRO A 12 2.38 -5.09 15.65
CA PRO A 12 2.50 -4.92 17.09
C PRO A 12 2.04 -3.53 17.58
N ILE A 13 1.88 -2.56 16.67
CA ILE A 13 1.47 -1.19 17.00
C ILE A 13 -0.06 -1.07 16.99
N SER A 14 -0.69 -1.38 15.86
CA SER A 14 -2.14 -1.20 15.67
C SER A 14 -2.96 -2.47 15.89
N GLY A 15 -2.33 -3.64 15.92
CA GLY A 15 -3.02 -4.93 15.95
C GLY A 15 -3.76 -5.28 14.65
N VAL A 16 -3.53 -4.53 13.58
CA VAL A 16 -4.13 -4.79 12.27
C VAL A 16 -3.44 -5.97 11.62
N GLU A 17 -4.21 -6.82 10.95
CA GLU A 17 -3.68 -7.94 10.18
C GLU A 17 -2.92 -7.42 8.96
N VAL A 18 -1.71 -7.94 8.78
CA VAL A 18 -0.83 -7.58 7.66
C VAL A 18 -1.08 -8.56 6.52
N ASN A 19 -1.67 -8.09 5.45
CA ASN A 19 -1.99 -8.87 4.27
C ASN A 19 -1.32 -8.30 3.03
N ILE A 20 -0.96 -9.20 2.11
CA ILE A 20 -0.58 -8.82 0.75
C ILE A 20 -1.83 -8.91 -0.10
N HIS A 21 -2.17 -7.82 -0.75
CA HIS A 21 -3.29 -7.78 -1.66
C HIS A 21 -2.80 -7.99 -3.10
N THR A 22 -3.62 -8.69 -3.86
CA THR A 22 -3.43 -8.92 -5.29
C THR A 22 -4.44 -8.07 -6.09
N PRO A 23 -4.23 -7.84 -7.39
CA PRO A 23 -5.26 -7.22 -8.23
C PRO A 23 -6.61 -7.95 -8.18
N GLU A 24 -6.59 -9.27 -7.98
CA GLU A 24 -7.81 -10.08 -7.83
C GLU A 24 -8.59 -9.73 -6.56
N ASP A 25 -7.90 -9.43 -5.45
CA ASP A 25 -8.55 -9.02 -4.20
C ASP A 25 -9.28 -7.69 -4.38
N VAL A 26 -8.66 -6.76 -5.13
CA VAL A 26 -9.28 -5.48 -5.48
C VAL A 26 -10.52 -5.67 -6.35
N VAL A 27 -10.44 -6.53 -7.37
CA VAL A 27 -11.58 -6.89 -8.23
C VAL A 27 -12.69 -7.53 -7.40
N ASN A 28 -12.37 -8.48 -6.53
CA ASN A 28 -13.35 -9.13 -5.65
C ASN A 28 -14.05 -8.12 -4.75
N LYS A 29 -13.30 -7.17 -4.20
CA LYS A 29 -13.87 -6.09 -3.37
C LYS A 29 -14.83 -5.20 -4.17
N ILE A 30 -14.50 -4.87 -5.40
CA ILE A 30 -15.38 -4.09 -6.29
C ILE A 30 -16.67 -4.86 -6.57
N LEU A 31 -16.60 -6.17 -6.77
CA LEU A 31 -17.75 -7.03 -7.08
C LEU A 31 -18.71 -7.26 -5.90
N GLU A 32 -18.32 -6.89 -4.67
CA GLU A 32 -19.24 -6.88 -3.52
C GLU A 32 -20.32 -5.80 -3.66
N PHE A 33 -20.07 -4.77 -4.48
CA PHE A 33 -20.99 -3.67 -4.69
C PHE A 33 -21.96 -3.96 -5.84
N SER A 34 -23.09 -3.26 -5.83
CA SER A 34 -24.12 -3.40 -6.85
C SER A 34 -23.64 -2.92 -8.22
N ASP A 35 -24.08 -3.60 -9.28
CA ASP A 35 -23.77 -3.21 -10.65
C ASP A 35 -24.19 -1.74 -10.90
N GLY A 36 -23.36 -1.01 -11.61
CA GLY A 36 -23.55 0.43 -11.88
C GLY A 36 -23.05 1.36 -10.78
N THR A 37 -22.63 0.87 -9.60
CA THR A 37 -22.00 1.69 -8.59
C THR A 37 -20.71 2.32 -9.15
N LYS A 38 -20.56 3.63 -9.02
CA LYS A 38 -19.39 4.35 -9.52
C LYS A 38 -18.26 4.27 -8.52
N PHE A 39 -17.06 4.04 -9.02
CA PHE A 39 -15.85 4.04 -8.21
C PHE A 39 -14.67 4.63 -8.97
N ALA A 40 -13.64 4.99 -8.24
CA ALA A 40 -12.36 5.45 -8.75
C ALA A 40 -11.23 4.58 -8.21
N ILE A 41 -10.25 4.34 -9.04
CA ILE A 41 -8.98 3.71 -8.69
C ILE A 41 -7.93 4.82 -8.67
N ALA A 42 -7.23 4.96 -7.58
CA ALA A 42 -6.22 5.99 -7.37
C ALA A 42 -4.95 5.39 -6.74
N ALA A 43 -3.82 6.02 -7.02
CA ALA A 43 -2.52 5.66 -6.47
C ALA A 43 -1.99 6.79 -5.60
N PRO A 44 -1.37 6.54 -4.43
CA PRO A 44 -0.74 7.58 -3.65
C PRO A 44 0.38 8.23 -4.45
N LEU A 45 0.48 9.57 -4.37
CA LEU A 45 1.51 10.31 -5.07
C LEU A 45 2.87 10.01 -4.47
N GLN A 46 3.78 9.48 -5.29
CA GLN A 46 5.17 9.26 -4.91
C GLN A 46 6.02 10.46 -5.30
N ILE A 47 6.71 11.07 -4.33
CA ILE A 47 7.63 12.17 -4.61
C ILE A 47 9.05 11.62 -4.65
N ALA A 48 9.70 11.76 -5.81
CA ALA A 48 11.10 11.39 -5.96
C ALA A 48 12.00 12.29 -5.09
N GLU A 49 13.09 11.73 -4.55
CA GLU A 49 14.05 12.46 -3.72
C GLU A 49 14.52 13.75 -4.40
N GLY A 50 14.46 14.86 -3.66
CA GLY A 50 14.90 16.17 -4.13
C GLY A 50 13.89 16.89 -5.05
N ARG A 51 12.70 16.34 -5.30
CA ARG A 51 11.65 17.01 -6.05
C ARG A 51 10.67 17.74 -5.13
N THR A 52 10.21 18.89 -5.59
CA THR A 52 9.08 19.59 -4.95
C THR A 52 7.76 18.99 -5.44
N LEU A 53 6.68 19.12 -4.64
CA LEU A 53 5.34 18.66 -4.99
C LEU A 53 4.90 19.17 -6.36
N GLU A 54 5.11 20.47 -6.63
CA GLU A 54 4.75 21.10 -7.90
C GLU A 54 5.47 20.47 -9.12
N LYS A 55 6.77 20.19 -8.97
CA LYS A 55 7.56 19.54 -10.03
C LYS A 55 7.11 18.10 -10.26
N GLN A 56 6.78 17.38 -9.20
CA GLN A 56 6.27 16.02 -9.31
C GLN A 56 4.91 16.02 -10.02
N LEU A 57 3.96 16.86 -9.60
CA LEU A 57 2.66 16.97 -10.25
C LEU A 57 2.77 17.38 -11.73
N THR A 58 3.75 18.23 -12.07
CA THR A 58 4.02 18.58 -13.47
C THR A 58 4.53 17.36 -14.27
N ALA A 59 5.34 16.50 -13.66
CA ALA A 59 5.79 15.27 -14.28
C ALA A 59 4.62 14.29 -14.50
N GLU A 60 3.68 14.20 -13.55
CA GLU A 60 2.47 13.38 -13.69
C GLU A 60 1.59 13.83 -14.87
N ILE A 61 1.48 15.14 -15.10
CA ILE A 61 0.79 15.65 -16.29
C ILE A 61 1.49 15.18 -17.58
N GLN A 62 2.82 15.16 -17.61
CA GLN A 62 3.58 14.69 -18.78
C GLN A 62 3.40 13.19 -19.03
N GLN A 63 3.15 12.41 -18.00
CA GLN A 63 2.82 10.98 -18.09
C GLN A 63 1.37 10.73 -18.54
N GLY A 64 0.54 11.78 -18.57
CA GLY A 64 -0.84 11.68 -19.05
C GLY A 64 -1.89 11.75 -17.95
N TYR A 65 -1.50 11.83 -16.69
CA TYR A 65 -2.45 11.98 -15.58
C TYR A 65 -2.95 13.43 -15.54
N SER A 66 -4.26 13.61 -15.41
CA SER A 66 -4.87 14.93 -15.46
C SER A 66 -5.56 15.36 -14.17
N ARG A 67 -5.82 14.41 -13.28
CA ARG A 67 -6.59 14.64 -12.06
C ARG A 67 -5.96 13.92 -10.86
N ILE A 68 -6.15 14.55 -9.71
CA ILE A 68 -5.83 14.00 -8.40
C ILE A 68 -7.08 13.93 -7.53
N LEU A 69 -7.02 13.06 -6.55
CA LEU A 69 -7.94 13.01 -5.43
C LEU A 69 -7.24 13.68 -4.24
N TYR A 70 -7.80 14.75 -3.74
CA TYR A 70 -7.34 15.48 -2.56
C TYR A 70 -8.53 15.83 -1.68
N LYS A 71 -8.47 15.51 -0.41
CA LYS A 71 -9.57 15.71 0.57
C LYS A 71 -10.92 15.17 0.08
N ASN A 72 -10.92 13.99 -0.55
CA ASN A 72 -12.09 13.34 -1.14
C ASN A 72 -12.73 14.07 -2.35
N GLU A 73 -12.03 15.04 -2.93
CA GLU A 73 -12.46 15.76 -4.13
C GLU A 73 -11.53 15.51 -5.31
N PHE A 74 -12.12 15.40 -6.51
CA PHE A 74 -11.34 15.27 -7.74
C PHE A 74 -11.01 16.63 -8.30
N ILE A 75 -9.74 16.99 -8.27
CA ILE A 75 -9.21 18.26 -8.73
C ILE A 75 -8.33 18.02 -9.96
N ARG A 76 -8.36 18.94 -10.93
CA ARG A 76 -7.37 18.90 -12.01
C ARG A 76 -6.01 19.28 -11.47
N ILE A 77 -4.97 18.57 -11.90
CA ILE A 77 -3.60 18.83 -11.44
C ILE A 77 -3.19 20.28 -11.77
N SER A 78 -3.57 20.78 -12.97
CA SER A 78 -3.31 22.17 -13.35
C SER A 78 -3.93 23.20 -12.40
N ASP A 79 -5.17 22.95 -11.99
CA ASP A 79 -5.90 23.86 -11.10
C ASP A 79 -5.31 23.81 -9.68
N PHE A 80 -4.92 22.62 -9.23
CA PHE A 80 -4.27 22.42 -7.94
C PHE A 80 -2.89 23.11 -7.85
N ILE A 81 -2.08 23.04 -8.92
CA ILE A 81 -0.78 23.74 -8.98
C ILE A 81 -0.97 25.26 -8.96
N ASN A 82 -2.01 25.78 -9.63
CA ASN A 82 -2.31 27.22 -9.63
C ASN A 82 -2.80 27.74 -8.28
N ASP A 83 -3.41 26.87 -7.47
CA ASP A 83 -3.81 27.19 -6.09
C ASP A 83 -2.61 26.98 -5.14
N LYS A 84 -1.79 28.05 -5.04
CA LYS A 84 -0.55 27.99 -4.25
C LYS A 84 -0.78 27.75 -2.76
N GLU A 85 -1.90 28.17 -2.20
CA GLU A 85 -2.20 27.94 -0.78
C GLU A 85 -2.42 26.46 -0.50
N ASN A 86 -3.23 25.79 -1.30
CA ASN A 86 -3.47 24.36 -1.18
C ASN A 86 -2.22 23.54 -1.53
N CYS A 87 -1.51 23.92 -2.59
CA CYS A 87 -0.31 23.23 -3.02
C CYS A 87 0.84 23.29 -1.98
N LEU A 88 1.00 24.41 -1.29
CA LEU A 88 2.05 24.57 -0.25
C LEU A 88 1.68 23.91 1.08
N SER A 89 0.40 23.82 1.41
CA SER A 89 -0.09 23.23 2.66
C SER A 89 -0.39 21.75 2.57
N ALA A 90 -0.53 21.22 1.36
CA ALA A 90 -0.87 19.83 1.14
C ALA A 90 0.30 18.88 1.49
N LYS A 91 -0.01 17.82 2.22
CA LYS A 91 0.94 16.74 2.46
C LYS A 91 0.86 15.75 1.29
N PRO A 92 2.01 15.22 0.84
CA PRO A 92 2.04 14.23 -0.23
C PRO A 92 1.14 13.02 0.04
N ASP A 93 1.11 12.57 1.28
CA ASP A 93 0.33 11.39 1.73
C ASP A 93 -1.19 11.57 1.59
N GLU A 94 -1.65 12.82 1.44
CA GLU A 94 -3.07 13.15 1.26
C GLU A 94 -3.48 13.23 -0.22
N ILE A 95 -2.50 13.13 -1.13
CA ILE A 95 -2.72 13.30 -2.57
C ILE A 95 -2.64 11.94 -3.26
N PHE A 96 -3.65 11.62 -4.04
CA PHE A 96 -3.70 10.40 -4.84
C PHE A 96 -3.88 10.75 -6.32
N ILE A 97 -3.10 10.14 -7.18
CA ILE A 97 -3.24 10.26 -8.64
C ILE A 97 -4.45 9.44 -9.06
N LEU A 98 -5.38 10.04 -9.78
CA LEU A 98 -6.52 9.32 -10.34
C LEU A 98 -6.07 8.51 -11.57
N ILE A 99 -6.14 7.19 -11.44
CA ILE A 99 -5.81 6.26 -12.53
C ILE A 99 -7.01 6.07 -13.44
N ASP A 100 -8.15 5.64 -12.88
CA ASP A 100 -9.35 5.42 -13.69
C ASP A 100 -10.63 5.67 -12.86
N ARG A 101 -11.75 5.92 -13.58
CA ARG A 101 -13.11 6.04 -13.03
C ARG A 101 -14.04 5.13 -13.79
N LEU A 102 -14.59 4.17 -13.09
CA LEU A 102 -15.36 3.09 -13.65
C LEU A 102 -16.72 2.95 -12.91
N SER A 103 -17.54 2.08 -13.47
CA SER A 103 -18.75 1.58 -12.80
C SER A 103 -18.63 0.08 -12.63
N VAL A 104 -19.13 -0.44 -11.53
CA VAL A 104 -19.18 -1.88 -11.27
C VAL A 104 -19.92 -2.58 -12.39
N GLY A 105 -19.31 -3.57 -12.98
CA GLY A 105 -19.87 -4.39 -14.03
C GLY A 105 -19.15 -5.75 -14.07
N ARG A 106 -19.86 -6.77 -14.54
CA ARG A 106 -19.40 -8.17 -14.52
C ARG A 106 -19.05 -8.69 -15.91
N THR A 107 -19.01 -7.82 -16.90
CA THR A 107 -18.58 -8.20 -18.25
C THR A 107 -17.07 -8.40 -18.29
N LYS A 108 -16.61 -9.31 -19.15
CA LYS A 108 -15.20 -9.66 -19.25
C LYS A 108 -14.30 -8.45 -19.56
N ASP A 109 -14.81 -7.54 -20.41
CA ASP A 109 -14.07 -6.33 -20.79
C ASP A 109 -13.93 -5.34 -19.62
N VAL A 110 -14.99 -5.19 -18.81
CA VAL A 110 -14.95 -4.33 -17.62
C VAL A 110 -14.01 -4.90 -16.57
N LEU A 111 -14.05 -6.21 -16.34
CA LEU A 111 -13.14 -6.87 -15.40
C LEU A 111 -11.68 -6.76 -15.84
N ALA A 112 -11.39 -6.97 -17.12
CA ALA A 112 -10.03 -6.79 -17.65
C ALA A 112 -9.55 -5.36 -17.43
N ARG A 113 -10.38 -4.35 -17.74
CA ARG A 113 -10.03 -2.95 -17.53
C ARG A 113 -9.83 -2.60 -16.04
N ILE A 114 -10.63 -3.16 -15.14
CA ILE A 114 -10.43 -2.97 -13.70
C ILE A 114 -9.08 -3.55 -13.27
N THR A 115 -8.73 -4.76 -13.74
CA THR A 115 -7.46 -5.40 -13.43
C THR A 115 -6.28 -4.56 -13.94
N ASP A 116 -6.31 -4.14 -15.20
CA ASP A 116 -5.25 -3.31 -15.80
C ASP A 116 -5.07 -1.98 -15.06
N SER A 117 -6.19 -1.32 -14.70
CA SER A 117 -6.15 -0.06 -13.95
C SER A 117 -5.63 -0.27 -12.52
N THR A 118 -5.93 -1.42 -11.89
CA THR A 118 -5.43 -1.77 -10.57
C THR A 118 -3.94 -2.06 -10.58
N GLU A 119 -3.45 -2.80 -11.58
CA GLU A 119 -2.01 -3.04 -11.78
C GLU A 119 -1.25 -1.73 -11.98
N THR A 120 -1.82 -0.84 -12.81
CA THR A 120 -1.26 0.51 -13.00
C THR A 120 -1.22 1.29 -11.69
N ALA A 121 -2.28 1.22 -10.88
CA ALA A 121 -2.33 1.91 -9.58
C ALA A 121 -1.28 1.36 -8.61
N PHE A 122 -1.09 0.05 -8.55
CA PHE A 122 -0.03 -0.55 -7.73
C PHE A 122 1.37 -0.16 -8.21
N TYR A 123 1.56 -0.07 -9.53
CA TYR A 123 2.85 0.35 -10.10
C TYR A 123 3.18 1.81 -9.75
N GLU A 124 2.25 2.73 -9.99
CA GLU A 124 2.43 4.17 -9.74
C GLU A 124 2.47 4.50 -8.24
N GLY A 125 1.71 3.75 -7.44
CA GLY A 125 1.61 3.93 -5.99
C GLY A 125 2.67 3.19 -5.17
N ASP A 126 3.72 2.67 -5.81
CA ASP A 126 4.78 1.88 -5.14
C ASP A 126 4.18 0.72 -4.30
N GLY A 127 3.27 -0.03 -4.92
CA GLY A 127 2.59 -1.17 -4.31
C GLY A 127 1.33 -0.82 -3.53
N MET A 128 0.89 0.43 -3.54
CA MET A 128 -0.34 0.86 -2.86
C MET A 128 -1.40 1.30 -3.87
N CYS A 129 -2.66 0.98 -3.58
CA CYS A 129 -3.82 1.35 -4.38
C CYS A 129 -4.97 1.76 -3.46
N ARG A 130 -5.70 2.80 -3.82
CA ARG A 130 -6.93 3.24 -3.14
C ARG A 130 -8.13 3.12 -4.05
N LEU A 131 -9.17 2.43 -3.58
CA LEU A 131 -10.50 2.46 -4.17
C LEU A 131 -11.38 3.48 -3.44
N MET A 132 -12.15 4.25 -4.20
CA MET A 132 -13.16 5.14 -3.64
C MET A 132 -14.49 4.94 -4.34
N PHE A 133 -15.56 4.70 -3.58
CA PHE A 133 -16.91 4.48 -4.09
C PHE A 133 -17.79 5.72 -3.93
N PHE A 134 -18.62 6.00 -4.94
CA PHE A 134 -19.54 7.16 -4.99
C PHE A 134 -21.00 6.72 -5.03
N PRO A 135 -21.88 7.46 -4.39
CA PRO A 135 -21.71 8.74 -3.66
C PRO A 135 -21.30 8.57 -2.19
N SER A 136 -21.10 7.34 -1.70
CA SER A 136 -20.87 7.06 -0.27
C SER A 136 -19.53 7.57 0.26
N ASN A 137 -18.59 7.92 -0.62
CA ASN A 137 -17.20 8.30 -0.28
C ASN A 137 -16.48 7.28 0.61
N ILE A 138 -16.86 6.00 0.51
CA ILE A 138 -16.19 4.92 1.21
C ILE A 138 -14.91 4.59 0.46
N SER A 139 -13.78 4.56 1.15
CA SER A 139 -12.48 4.21 0.58
C SER A 139 -11.93 2.93 1.19
N TYR A 140 -11.20 2.17 0.38
CA TYR A 140 -10.45 0.99 0.77
C TYR A 140 -9.03 1.11 0.24
N ASP A 141 -8.06 0.83 1.10
CA ASP A 141 -6.65 0.83 0.74
C ASP A 141 -6.16 -0.61 0.61
N PHE A 142 -5.38 -0.84 -0.42
CA PHE A 142 -4.77 -2.13 -0.73
C PHE A 142 -3.26 -1.94 -0.86
N SER A 143 -2.50 -2.93 -0.39
CA SER A 143 -1.05 -2.93 -0.50
C SER A 143 -0.56 -4.29 -1.00
N THR A 144 0.38 -4.27 -1.94
CA THR A 144 1.13 -5.46 -2.37
C THR A 144 2.35 -5.70 -1.49
N LYS A 145 2.65 -4.77 -0.58
CA LYS A 145 3.75 -4.87 0.37
C LYS A 145 3.26 -5.54 1.65
N PHE A 146 4.12 -6.38 2.23
CA PHE A 146 3.85 -7.00 3.52
C PHE A 146 4.32 -6.07 4.63
N GLU A 147 3.59 -4.96 4.80
CA GLU A 147 3.91 -3.90 5.75
C GLU A 147 2.67 -3.35 6.43
N ALA A 148 2.81 -2.89 7.67
CA ALA A 148 1.80 -2.14 8.39
C ALA A 148 2.47 -1.17 9.37
N ASP A 149 1.85 0.00 9.61
CA ASP A 149 2.34 1.03 10.54
C ASP A 149 3.79 1.49 10.27
N GLY A 150 4.23 1.43 9.00
CA GLY A 150 5.60 1.78 8.61
C GLY A 150 6.65 0.72 8.92
N ILE A 151 6.23 -0.48 9.33
CA ILE A 151 7.10 -1.63 9.58
C ILE A 151 6.93 -2.63 8.44
N ALA A 152 8.03 -2.94 7.75
CA ALA A 152 8.07 -4.04 6.79
C ALA A 152 8.22 -5.37 7.54
N PHE A 153 7.36 -6.31 7.24
CA PHE A 153 7.38 -7.65 7.83
C PHE A 153 7.95 -8.64 6.82
N GLU A 154 8.64 -9.65 7.33
CA GLU A 154 9.04 -10.76 6.51
C GLU A 154 7.86 -11.70 6.26
N LYS A 155 7.74 -12.18 5.02
CA LYS A 155 6.70 -13.15 4.67
C LYS A 155 6.89 -14.42 5.49
N PRO A 156 5.81 -14.97 6.09
CA PRO A 156 5.89 -16.22 6.83
C PRO A 156 6.53 -17.31 5.97
N SER A 157 7.67 -17.81 6.42
CA SER A 157 8.41 -18.88 5.78
C SER A 157 8.83 -19.93 6.82
N ASP A 158 9.10 -21.16 6.39
CA ASP A 158 9.55 -22.20 7.31
C ASP A 158 10.85 -21.80 8.03
N ASN A 159 11.68 -20.99 7.38
CA ASN A 159 12.93 -20.47 7.95
C ASN A 159 12.70 -19.46 9.07
N LEU A 160 11.63 -18.63 8.98
CA LEU A 160 11.29 -17.65 10.01
C LEU A 160 10.90 -18.31 11.35
N PHE A 161 10.33 -19.52 11.28
CA PHE A 161 9.91 -20.28 12.46
C PHE A 161 10.91 -21.38 12.88
N SER A 162 12.10 -21.37 12.28
CA SER A 162 13.16 -22.34 12.59
C SER A 162 14.26 -21.67 13.42
N PHE A 163 14.48 -22.14 14.64
CA PHE A 163 15.56 -21.65 15.50
C PHE A 163 16.98 -21.96 14.95
N ASN A 164 17.08 -22.86 13.97
CA ASN A 164 18.33 -23.16 13.26
C ASN A 164 18.57 -22.27 12.01
N SER A 165 17.65 -21.37 11.71
CA SER A 165 17.78 -20.42 10.61
C SER A 165 18.18 -19.04 11.13
N PRO A 166 19.04 -18.29 10.46
CA PRO A 166 19.39 -16.93 10.83
C PRO A 166 18.20 -16.00 10.97
N LEU A 167 17.10 -16.26 10.22
CA LEU A 167 15.87 -15.49 10.25
C LEU A 167 14.99 -15.77 11.48
N GLY A 168 15.01 -17.02 11.96
CA GLY A 168 14.17 -17.46 13.09
C GLY A 168 14.94 -17.63 14.40
N ALA A 169 16.26 -17.49 14.38
CA ALA A 169 17.08 -17.59 15.55
C ALA A 169 16.95 -16.36 16.46
N CYS A 170 17.09 -16.57 17.75
CA CYS A 170 17.16 -15.46 18.70
C CYS A 170 18.38 -14.58 18.38
N PRO A 171 18.24 -13.26 18.25
CA PRO A 171 19.35 -12.36 17.92
C PRO A 171 20.45 -12.32 18.98
N GLU A 172 20.14 -12.70 20.24
CA GLU A 172 21.13 -12.71 21.32
C GLU A 172 21.96 -14.00 21.37
N CYS A 173 21.33 -15.17 21.14
CA CYS A 173 22.01 -16.46 21.25
C CYS A 173 22.19 -17.18 19.92
N GLU A 174 21.74 -16.57 18.80
CA GLU A 174 21.83 -17.12 17.43
C GLU A 174 21.34 -18.59 17.31
N GLY A 175 20.38 -18.98 18.16
CA GLY A 175 19.83 -20.33 18.20
C GLY A 175 20.55 -21.31 19.14
N PHE A 176 21.67 -20.91 19.76
CA PHE A 176 22.44 -21.79 20.67
C PHE A 176 21.83 -21.92 22.07
N GLY A 177 20.83 -21.11 22.43
CA GLY A 177 20.19 -21.13 23.76
C GLY A 177 21.07 -20.65 24.89
N LYS A 178 22.30 -20.21 24.61
CA LYS A 178 23.27 -19.66 25.56
C LYS A 178 24.01 -18.51 24.89
N VAL A 179 24.20 -17.42 25.62
CA VAL A 179 25.04 -16.30 25.20
C VAL A 179 26.47 -16.59 25.68
N MET A 180 27.43 -16.60 24.75
CA MET A 180 28.83 -16.68 25.10
C MET A 180 29.30 -15.29 25.53
N GLY A 181 29.59 -15.12 26.80
CA GLY A 181 30.10 -13.89 27.39
C GLY A 181 31.11 -14.18 28.50
N ILE A 182 31.83 -13.17 28.92
CA ILE A 182 32.70 -13.23 30.07
C ILE A 182 31.80 -13.16 31.32
N ASP A 183 31.79 -14.21 32.14
CA ASP A 183 31.13 -14.18 33.44
C ASP A 183 32.02 -13.40 34.41
N GLU A 184 31.60 -12.14 34.70
CA GLU A 184 32.33 -11.26 35.60
C GLU A 184 32.55 -11.85 36.98
N LYS A 185 31.72 -12.81 37.41
CA LYS A 185 31.86 -13.50 38.72
C LYS A 185 32.93 -14.56 38.72
N LEU A 186 33.42 -14.97 37.52
CA LEU A 186 34.50 -15.96 37.39
C LEU A 186 35.86 -15.33 37.05
N VAL A 187 35.94 -14.01 36.93
CA VAL A 187 37.16 -13.27 36.57
C VAL A 187 37.88 -12.71 37.80
N ILE A 188 37.43 -13.01 39.03
CA ILE A 188 38.10 -12.57 40.27
C ILE A 188 38.89 -13.73 40.88
#